data_ede291f2dd21e7904e6749f1d21ff1cb
#
_entry.id   ede291f2dd21e7904e6749f1d21ff1cb
#
_cell.length_a   1.000
_cell.length_b   1.000
_cell.length_c   1.000
_cell.angle_alpha   90.00
_cell.angle_beta   90.00
_cell.angle_gamma   90.00
#
_symmetry.space_group_name_H-M   'P 1'
#
loop_
_entity.id
_entity.type
_entity.pdbx_description
1 polymer ?
#
loop_
_entity_poly.entity_id
_entity_poly.type
_entity_poly.pdbx_seq_one_letter_code
_entity_poly.pdbx_strand_id
1 'polypeptide(L)'
;MWADGTFRWISDGDWERKIRYAHETLVGDVHCSNAALGLRLHCRDVVDFDRNLYLKEVTVEDTTGRDREVRLFQHFDAHLYGNSVGDSAYYDPRSRALLHYKARRWFLLSGMGSDGQAGLASFAIGRKEDGGHVGAWVDAEDGALSRNPVAQGGIDTIGQIDVRVPGHGSGTVTFWLAAGQSYEEVRDLDQLVRTRGPVSFIKRTDDYWRLWANKDESQISRVLPDELCHLYKRSCLIIRTQVDERGAIVAGNDSDVLRFNRDTYSYMWPRDGALVAAAMDLAGYVELPRRFYAMCGELITREGYLLHKYNPDGSAGSSWHAWSTPEGRLELPIQEDETALPVWGLWLHYERLRDLEFVRPLYRKLVRTAADFMTTFREPHTGLPAASFDLWEERRGIHAFTTAAVWAGLTAAARFAEAFGQHELTSRYRVAADEIRAAALEHLWDEDRGRFVRTVSVLPDGTIVKDPTLDISLSGIWLFGMLPADDERVRATMTQVEERLSVRTATGGLARYENDRYFRDAGSDGPGNPWFIGTLWLAEHHVA
;
A
#
# COMPACT_ATOMS: atom_id res chain seq x y z
N MET A 1 5.48 3.10 -30.33
CA MET A 1 6.12 2.20 -31.29
C MET A 1 5.94 2.73 -32.71
N TRP A 2 7.00 2.69 -33.50
CA TRP A 2 6.97 2.96 -34.95
C TRP A 2 7.32 1.66 -35.71
N ALA A 3 6.60 1.36 -36.76
CA ALA A 3 6.81 0.20 -37.58
C ALA A 3 6.52 0.54 -39.06
N ASP A 4 7.50 0.37 -39.94
CA ASP A 4 7.40 0.52 -41.40
C ASP A 4 6.68 1.80 -41.85
N GLY A 5 7.01 2.95 -41.27
CA GLY A 5 6.42 4.25 -41.58
C GLY A 5 5.15 4.61 -40.80
N THR A 6 4.69 3.75 -39.87
CA THR A 6 3.49 4.00 -39.08
C THR A 6 3.82 4.06 -37.59
N PHE A 7 3.44 5.15 -36.93
CA PHE A 7 3.53 5.30 -35.46
C PHE A 7 2.21 4.94 -34.80
N ARG A 8 2.26 4.29 -33.62
CA ARG A 8 1.13 4.06 -32.73
C ARG A 8 1.59 4.07 -31.28
N TRP A 9 0.83 4.74 -30.41
CA TRP A 9 0.98 4.56 -28.97
C TRP A 9 0.37 3.23 -28.55
N ILE A 10 1.03 2.50 -27.63
CA ILE A 10 0.50 1.23 -27.09
C ILE A 10 -0.77 1.50 -26.25
N SER A 11 -0.98 2.73 -25.77
CA SER A 11 -2.19 3.18 -25.11
C SER A 11 -3.39 3.43 -26.03
N ASP A 12 -3.17 3.50 -27.36
CA ASP A 12 -4.25 3.78 -28.32
C ASP A 12 -5.31 2.65 -28.32
N GLY A 13 -6.52 3.01 -28.71
CA GLY A 13 -7.68 2.11 -28.70
C GLY A 13 -7.65 0.98 -29.73
N ASP A 14 -6.73 1.02 -30.69
CA ASP A 14 -6.54 0.00 -31.73
C ASP A 14 -5.63 -1.18 -31.28
N TRP A 15 -5.17 -1.15 -30.03
CA TRP A 15 -4.45 -2.24 -29.40
C TRP A 15 -5.37 -3.09 -28.51
N GLU A 16 -5.50 -4.37 -28.80
CA GLU A 16 -6.02 -5.34 -27.84
C GLU A 16 -4.94 -5.63 -26.80
N ARG A 17 -5.26 -5.47 -25.50
CA ARG A 17 -4.31 -5.62 -24.38
C ARG A 17 -4.83 -6.62 -23.38
N LYS A 18 -4.00 -7.58 -22.97
CA LYS A 18 -4.24 -8.53 -21.89
C LYS A 18 -3.11 -8.37 -20.87
N ILE A 19 -3.46 -7.86 -19.69
CA ILE A 19 -2.52 -7.55 -18.62
C ILE A 19 -2.79 -8.52 -17.47
N ARG A 20 -1.75 -9.24 -17.05
CA ARG A 20 -1.81 -10.14 -15.89
C ARG A 20 -0.42 -10.23 -15.26
N TYR A 21 -0.34 -10.87 -14.11
CA TYR A 21 0.93 -11.36 -13.60
C TYR A 21 1.17 -12.79 -14.11
N ALA A 22 2.42 -13.17 -14.29
CA ALA A 22 2.80 -14.56 -14.49
C ALA A 22 2.42 -15.38 -13.22
N HIS A 23 2.21 -16.66 -13.41
CA HIS A 23 1.70 -17.53 -12.34
C HIS A 23 2.62 -17.54 -11.12
N GLU A 24 2.06 -17.24 -9.94
CA GLU A 24 2.73 -17.22 -8.62
C GLU A 24 3.95 -16.29 -8.52
N THR A 25 3.95 -15.20 -9.27
CA THR A 25 5.03 -14.21 -9.26
C THR A 25 4.50 -12.78 -9.28
N LEU A 26 5.42 -11.80 -9.13
CA LEU A 26 5.19 -10.39 -9.40
C LEU A 26 5.74 -9.96 -10.77
N VAL A 27 6.04 -10.90 -11.65
CA VAL A 27 6.41 -10.61 -13.03
C VAL A 27 5.16 -10.22 -13.80
N GLY A 28 5.13 -9.00 -14.34
CA GLY A 28 4.09 -8.57 -15.26
C GLY A 28 4.17 -9.39 -16.56
N ASP A 29 3.02 -9.83 -17.06
CA ASP A 29 2.87 -10.61 -18.28
C ASP A 29 1.80 -9.92 -19.15
N VAL A 30 2.26 -9.13 -20.12
CA VAL A 30 1.40 -8.25 -20.91
C VAL A 30 1.46 -8.64 -22.38
N HIS A 31 0.31 -8.97 -22.93
CA HIS A 31 0.15 -9.27 -24.35
C HIS A 31 -0.62 -8.15 -25.02
N CYS A 32 -0.04 -7.60 -26.09
CA CYS A 32 -0.69 -6.60 -26.92
C CYS A 32 -0.76 -7.10 -28.38
N SER A 33 -1.86 -6.85 -29.07
CA SER A 33 -1.98 -7.14 -30.50
C SER A 33 -2.60 -5.97 -31.25
N ASN A 34 -2.05 -5.68 -32.44
CA ASN A 34 -2.58 -4.69 -33.35
C ASN A 34 -2.71 -5.32 -34.73
N ALA A 35 -3.95 -5.62 -35.15
CA ALA A 35 -4.22 -6.30 -36.42
C ALA A 35 -3.89 -5.42 -37.63
N ALA A 36 -4.04 -4.09 -37.53
CA ALA A 36 -3.73 -3.17 -38.61
C ALA A 36 -2.23 -3.10 -38.90
N LEU A 37 -1.39 -3.17 -37.86
CA LEU A 37 0.05 -3.24 -37.99
C LEU A 37 0.54 -4.66 -38.32
N GLY A 38 -0.24 -5.69 -38.03
CA GLY A 38 0.16 -7.09 -38.14
C GLY A 38 1.26 -7.47 -37.15
N LEU A 39 1.21 -6.91 -35.94
CA LEU A 39 2.21 -7.13 -34.88
C LEU A 39 1.57 -7.56 -33.57
N ARG A 40 2.30 -8.42 -32.85
CA ARG A 40 2.03 -8.77 -31.45
C ARG A 40 3.22 -8.37 -30.60
N LEU A 41 2.93 -7.96 -29.37
CA LEU A 41 3.94 -7.68 -28.34
C LEU A 41 3.68 -8.59 -27.15
N HIS A 42 4.75 -9.18 -26.64
CA HIS A 42 4.75 -9.83 -25.34
C HIS A 42 5.74 -9.09 -24.45
N CYS A 43 5.25 -8.47 -23.37
CA CYS A 43 6.08 -7.73 -22.45
C CYS A 43 6.16 -8.46 -21.11
N ARG A 44 7.37 -8.56 -20.57
CA ARG A 44 7.63 -9.05 -19.21
C ARG A 44 8.24 -7.90 -18.41
N ASP A 45 7.55 -7.54 -17.33
CA ASP A 45 7.94 -6.42 -16.47
C ASP A 45 8.36 -6.94 -15.10
N VAL A 46 9.54 -6.54 -14.62
CA VAL A 46 10.01 -6.91 -13.28
C VAL A 46 10.61 -5.70 -12.56
N VAL A 47 10.38 -5.65 -11.25
CA VAL A 47 11.21 -4.90 -10.31
C VAL A 47 12.07 -5.92 -9.59
N ASP A 48 13.39 -5.78 -9.68
CA ASP A 48 14.32 -6.73 -9.08
C ASP A 48 14.13 -6.76 -7.54
N PHE A 49 14.14 -7.96 -6.95
CA PHE A 49 13.82 -8.14 -5.53
C PHE A 49 14.93 -7.64 -4.58
N ASP A 50 16.15 -7.39 -5.09
CA ASP A 50 17.34 -7.05 -4.30
C ASP A 50 17.94 -5.69 -4.68
N ARG A 51 17.76 -5.25 -5.93
CA ARG A 51 18.34 -4.02 -6.48
C ARG A 51 17.27 -3.05 -6.92
N ASN A 52 17.59 -1.76 -6.87
CA ASN A 52 16.71 -0.70 -7.37
C ASN A 52 16.73 -0.66 -8.91
N LEU A 53 16.22 -1.72 -9.51
CA LEU A 53 16.18 -1.95 -10.96
C LEU A 53 14.77 -2.35 -11.39
N TYR A 54 14.24 -1.63 -12.35
CA TYR A 54 13.09 -2.07 -13.15
C TYR A 54 13.59 -2.53 -14.52
N LEU A 55 13.11 -3.67 -15.00
CA LEU A 55 13.42 -4.18 -16.34
C LEU A 55 12.11 -4.50 -17.08
N LYS A 56 12.10 -4.16 -18.35
CA LYS A 56 11.01 -4.48 -19.28
C LYS A 56 11.59 -5.17 -20.50
N GLU A 57 11.30 -6.45 -20.64
CA GLU A 57 11.59 -7.23 -21.86
C GLU A 57 10.39 -7.11 -22.79
N VAL A 58 10.64 -6.82 -24.06
CA VAL A 58 9.61 -6.72 -25.10
C VAL A 58 9.99 -7.63 -26.27
N THR A 59 9.18 -8.64 -26.50
CA THR A 59 9.25 -9.47 -27.71
C THR A 59 8.21 -8.96 -28.71
N VAL A 60 8.68 -8.61 -29.92
CA VAL A 60 7.84 -8.18 -31.04
C VAL A 60 7.76 -9.32 -32.03
N GLU A 61 6.55 -9.74 -32.40
CA GLU A 61 6.27 -10.82 -33.37
C GLU A 61 5.57 -10.26 -34.61
N ASP A 62 6.03 -10.64 -35.81
CA ASP A 62 5.33 -10.35 -37.06
C ASP A 62 4.28 -11.44 -37.36
N THR A 63 3.05 -11.02 -37.70
CA THR A 63 1.94 -11.93 -38.05
C THR A 63 1.64 -11.95 -39.55
N THR A 64 2.41 -11.18 -40.37
CA THR A 64 2.11 -10.96 -41.81
C THR A 64 3.07 -11.65 -42.75
N GLY A 65 4.19 -12.18 -42.25
CA GLY A 65 5.20 -12.84 -43.06
C GLY A 65 6.19 -11.88 -43.74
N ARG A 66 6.30 -10.64 -43.25
CA ARG A 66 7.23 -9.64 -43.78
C ARG A 66 8.34 -9.33 -42.80
N ASP A 67 9.57 -9.15 -43.29
CA ASP A 67 10.61 -8.56 -42.46
C ASP A 67 10.24 -7.14 -42.06
N ARG A 68 10.42 -6.80 -40.77
CA ARG A 68 9.98 -5.54 -40.21
C ARG A 68 11.12 -4.77 -39.55
N GLU A 69 11.11 -3.46 -39.74
CA GLU A 69 11.90 -2.54 -38.93
C GLU A 69 10.97 -1.89 -37.90
N VAL A 70 11.23 -2.15 -36.63
CA VAL A 70 10.42 -1.63 -35.51
C VAL A 70 11.31 -0.79 -34.61
N ARG A 71 10.82 0.39 -34.23
CA ARG A 71 11.42 1.26 -33.21
C ARG A 71 10.52 1.28 -32.00
N LEU A 72 11.05 0.83 -30.88
CA LEU A 72 10.37 0.91 -29.60
C LEU A 72 10.85 2.14 -28.84
N PHE A 73 9.91 2.93 -28.34
CA PHE A 73 10.17 4.13 -27.56
C PHE A 73 9.74 3.92 -26.12
N GLN A 74 10.66 4.12 -25.18
CA GLN A 74 10.36 4.12 -23.75
C GLN A 74 10.35 5.57 -23.27
N HIS A 75 9.18 6.04 -22.90
CA HIS A 75 8.98 7.37 -22.32
C HIS A 75 9.08 7.29 -20.79
N PHE A 76 9.77 8.25 -20.20
CA PHE A 76 9.89 8.41 -18.75
C PHE A 76 9.58 9.87 -18.37
N ASP A 77 8.55 10.01 -17.57
CA ASP A 77 8.03 11.28 -17.06
C ASP A 77 7.93 11.21 -15.53
N ALA A 78 8.77 11.96 -14.84
CA ALA A 78 8.81 11.96 -13.40
C ALA A 78 8.86 13.40 -12.85
N HIS A 79 8.09 13.64 -11.80
CA HIS A 79 8.18 14.84 -10.98
C HIS A 79 8.88 14.49 -9.68
N LEU A 80 10.20 14.61 -9.65
CA LEU A 80 10.99 14.21 -8.48
C LEU A 80 10.65 15.12 -7.29
N TYR A 81 10.40 14.49 -6.13
CA TYR A 81 9.89 15.17 -4.92
C TYR A 81 8.55 15.91 -5.14
N GLY A 82 7.72 15.41 -6.07
CA GLY A 82 6.36 15.89 -6.27
C GLY A 82 6.20 17.22 -7.01
N ASN A 83 7.27 17.74 -7.63
CA ASN A 83 7.21 18.96 -8.45
C ASN A 83 8.31 18.98 -9.51
N SER A 84 8.15 19.86 -10.51
CA SER A 84 9.08 20.00 -11.64
C SER A 84 10.24 20.97 -11.39
N VAL A 85 10.29 21.67 -10.25
CA VAL A 85 11.33 22.66 -9.97
C VAL A 85 12.67 21.98 -9.70
N GLY A 86 13.65 22.23 -10.57
CA GLY A 86 15.02 21.71 -10.42
C GLY A 86 15.21 20.27 -10.92
N ASP A 87 14.21 19.66 -11.56
CA ASP A 87 14.42 18.43 -12.31
C ASP A 87 15.40 18.67 -13.44
N SER A 88 16.31 17.75 -13.69
CA SER A 88 17.33 17.84 -14.72
C SER A 88 17.52 16.49 -15.40
N ALA A 89 17.65 16.50 -16.72
CA ALA A 89 18.00 15.30 -17.46
C ALA A 89 19.07 15.58 -18.50
N TYR A 90 19.91 14.57 -18.74
CA TYR A 90 20.91 14.62 -19.80
C TYR A 90 21.19 13.22 -20.38
N TYR A 91 21.69 13.20 -21.61
CA TYR A 91 22.18 11.98 -22.24
C TYR A 91 23.67 11.79 -21.96
N ASP A 92 24.05 10.63 -21.46
CA ASP A 92 25.46 10.23 -21.29
C ASP A 92 25.93 9.39 -22.49
N PRO A 93 26.83 9.91 -23.33
CA PRO A 93 27.32 9.20 -24.50
C PRO A 93 28.20 8.00 -24.16
N ARG A 94 28.77 7.92 -22.95
CA ARG A 94 29.63 6.80 -22.53
C ARG A 94 28.82 5.55 -22.26
N SER A 95 27.72 5.69 -21.52
CA SER A 95 26.79 4.61 -21.25
C SER A 95 25.68 4.51 -22.31
N ARG A 96 25.54 5.48 -23.21
CA ARG A 96 24.42 5.58 -24.15
C ARG A 96 23.07 5.47 -23.44
N ALA A 97 22.94 6.23 -22.35
CA ALA A 97 21.80 6.21 -21.44
C ALA A 97 21.27 7.61 -21.18
N LEU A 98 20.01 7.71 -20.81
CA LEU A 98 19.39 8.93 -20.30
C LEU A 98 19.46 8.95 -18.77
N LEU A 99 19.89 10.07 -18.21
CA LEU A 99 19.86 10.31 -16.77
C LEU A 99 18.85 11.40 -16.47
N HIS A 100 18.04 11.17 -15.43
CA HIS A 100 17.07 12.13 -14.90
C HIS A 100 17.31 12.22 -13.40
N TYR A 101 17.58 13.42 -12.88
CA TYR A 101 17.94 13.58 -11.48
C TYR A 101 17.43 14.89 -10.86
N LYS A 102 17.34 14.86 -9.53
CA LYS A 102 17.13 16.02 -8.67
C LYS A 102 17.65 15.69 -7.28
N ALA A 103 18.57 16.54 -6.76
CA ALA A 103 19.21 16.34 -5.47
C ALA A 103 19.75 14.89 -5.31
N ARG A 104 19.22 14.13 -4.36
CA ARG A 104 19.64 12.75 -4.07
C ARG A 104 18.75 11.69 -4.74
N ARG A 105 18.03 12.02 -5.80
CA ARG A 105 17.25 11.07 -6.59
C ARG A 105 17.78 11.05 -8.02
N TRP A 106 18.26 9.89 -8.43
CA TRP A 106 18.85 9.66 -9.73
C TRP A 106 18.20 8.46 -10.39
N PHE A 107 17.90 8.62 -11.68
CA PHE A 107 17.40 7.57 -12.53
C PHE A 107 18.25 7.50 -13.80
N LEU A 108 18.56 6.27 -14.22
CA LEU A 108 19.26 6.00 -15.46
C LEU A 108 18.40 5.06 -16.30
N LEU A 109 18.00 5.51 -17.49
CA LEU A 109 17.26 4.73 -18.48
C LEU A 109 18.20 4.29 -19.59
N SER A 110 18.26 2.98 -19.82
CA SER A 110 19.04 2.36 -20.90
C SER A 110 18.34 1.11 -21.45
N GLY A 111 19.00 0.34 -22.29
CA GLY A 111 18.44 -0.89 -22.81
C GLY A 111 19.43 -1.71 -23.61
N MET A 112 18.92 -2.80 -24.20
CA MET A 112 19.69 -3.72 -25.06
C MET A 112 18.85 -4.08 -26.29
N GLY A 113 19.38 -3.86 -27.44
CA GLY A 113 18.76 -4.20 -28.73
C GLY A 113 18.71 -5.70 -29.01
N SER A 114 17.97 -6.07 -30.04
CA SER A 114 17.88 -7.47 -30.50
C SER A 114 19.21 -8.03 -31.05
N ASP A 115 20.17 -7.16 -31.35
CA ASP A 115 21.54 -7.49 -31.74
C ASP A 115 22.48 -7.71 -30.53
N GLY A 116 21.97 -7.59 -29.30
CA GLY A 116 22.74 -7.72 -28.08
C GLY A 116 23.57 -6.48 -27.73
N GLN A 117 23.48 -5.39 -28.50
CA GLN A 117 24.17 -4.16 -28.15
C GLN A 117 23.45 -3.38 -27.05
N ALA A 118 24.18 -3.03 -26.01
CA ALA A 118 23.65 -2.23 -24.91
C ALA A 118 23.74 -0.73 -25.23
N GLY A 119 22.74 0.02 -24.76
CA GLY A 119 22.57 1.45 -24.90
C GLY A 119 21.44 1.82 -25.87
N LEU A 120 20.93 3.04 -25.72
CA LEU A 120 19.87 3.58 -26.57
C LEU A 120 20.39 3.85 -28.00
N ALA A 121 19.56 3.53 -29.00
CA ALA A 121 19.85 3.83 -30.41
C ALA A 121 19.64 5.31 -30.72
N SER A 122 18.63 5.92 -30.12
CA SER A 122 18.35 7.36 -30.18
C SER A 122 17.67 7.82 -28.88
N PHE A 123 17.55 9.14 -28.71
CA PHE A 123 17.01 9.74 -27.49
C PHE A 123 16.47 11.14 -27.77
N ALA A 124 15.59 11.63 -26.88
CA ALA A 124 15.26 13.04 -26.77
C ALA A 124 14.93 13.40 -25.32
N ILE A 125 15.18 14.65 -24.95
CA ILE A 125 14.79 15.23 -23.68
C ILE A 125 13.97 16.46 -23.99
N GLY A 126 12.71 16.50 -23.51
CA GLY A 126 11.77 17.57 -23.77
C GLY A 126 11.51 18.45 -22.56
N ARG A 127 11.09 19.66 -22.83
CA ARG A 127 10.45 20.54 -21.84
C ARG A 127 8.94 20.39 -21.94
N LYS A 128 8.27 20.43 -20.81
CA LYS A 128 6.81 20.40 -20.70
C LYS A 128 6.34 21.42 -19.65
N GLU A 129 5.03 21.70 -19.65
CA GLU A 129 4.38 22.55 -18.63
C GLU A 129 4.85 24.03 -18.61
N ASP A 130 5.62 24.45 -19.60
CA ASP A 130 6.13 25.81 -19.70
C ASP A 130 6.09 26.30 -21.15
N GLY A 131 5.57 27.48 -21.39
CA GLY A 131 5.63 28.18 -22.69
C GLY A 131 4.99 27.43 -23.87
N GLY A 132 4.02 26.53 -23.61
CA GLY A 132 3.36 25.71 -24.64
C GLY A 132 4.14 24.46 -25.05
N HIS A 133 5.24 24.15 -24.39
CA HIS A 133 5.96 22.91 -24.60
C HIS A 133 5.17 21.70 -24.07
N VAL A 134 5.13 20.63 -24.87
CA VAL A 134 4.33 19.42 -24.59
C VAL A 134 5.18 18.23 -24.14
N GLY A 135 6.52 18.32 -24.19
CA GLY A 135 7.44 17.24 -23.83
C GLY A 135 8.09 16.56 -25.04
N ALA A 136 9.01 15.61 -24.76
CA ALA A 136 9.72 14.85 -25.77
C ALA A 136 8.89 13.68 -26.34
N TRP A 137 7.78 13.32 -25.72
CA TRP A 137 6.98 12.17 -26.15
C TRP A 137 6.41 12.35 -27.56
N VAL A 138 6.04 13.57 -27.96
CA VAL A 138 5.55 13.88 -29.32
C VAL A 138 6.62 13.73 -30.38
N ASP A 139 7.89 13.84 -30.02
CA ASP A 139 9.03 13.72 -30.94
C ASP A 139 9.12 12.32 -31.59
N ALA A 140 8.57 11.29 -30.91
CA ALA A 140 8.55 9.92 -31.43
C ALA A 140 7.51 9.67 -32.53
N GLU A 141 6.56 10.57 -32.75
CA GLU A 141 5.40 10.34 -33.63
C GLU A 141 5.76 10.27 -35.13
N ASP A 142 6.84 10.92 -35.52
CA ASP A 142 7.38 10.81 -36.90
C ASP A 142 8.37 9.63 -37.05
N GLY A 143 8.62 8.90 -35.95
CA GLY A 143 9.53 7.75 -35.90
C GLY A 143 10.99 8.11 -35.66
N ALA A 144 11.36 9.37 -35.49
CA ALA A 144 12.71 9.83 -35.19
C ALA A 144 12.75 10.66 -33.89
N LEU A 145 13.89 10.69 -33.23
CA LEU A 145 14.09 11.53 -32.05
C LEU A 145 15.11 12.63 -32.32
N SER A 146 14.82 13.85 -31.85
CA SER A 146 15.61 15.07 -32.08
C SER A 146 17.03 15.03 -31.53
N ARG A 147 17.31 14.08 -30.63
CA ARG A 147 18.59 13.97 -29.90
C ARG A 147 18.95 15.19 -29.08
N ASN A 148 17.95 15.94 -28.59
CA ASN A 148 18.20 16.99 -27.63
C ASN A 148 18.84 16.39 -26.37
N PRO A 149 20.09 16.79 -26.00
CA PRO A 149 20.88 16.05 -25.01
C PRO A 149 20.67 16.50 -23.56
N VAL A 150 19.94 17.60 -23.32
CA VAL A 150 19.80 18.16 -21.97
C VAL A 150 18.60 19.08 -21.85
N ALA A 151 17.90 19.00 -20.72
CA ALA A 151 16.90 19.99 -20.32
C ALA A 151 16.79 20.03 -18.79
N GLN A 152 16.14 21.09 -18.27
CA GLN A 152 15.86 21.27 -16.84
C GLN A 152 14.47 21.89 -16.63
N GLY A 153 13.89 21.69 -15.42
CA GLY A 153 12.56 22.16 -15.05
C GLY A 153 11.51 21.08 -15.27
N GLY A 154 10.33 21.44 -15.76
CA GLY A 154 9.33 20.48 -16.22
C GLY A 154 9.85 19.75 -17.45
N ILE A 155 10.27 18.50 -17.29
CA ILE A 155 10.93 17.71 -18.33
C ILE A 155 10.40 16.29 -18.38
N ASP A 156 10.54 15.69 -19.56
CA ASP A 156 10.40 14.26 -19.80
C ASP A 156 11.55 13.74 -20.65
N THR A 157 11.70 12.45 -20.71
CA THR A 157 12.76 11.80 -21.51
C THR A 157 12.18 10.63 -22.29
N ILE A 158 12.72 10.42 -23.50
CA ILE A 158 12.35 9.29 -24.34
C ILE A 158 13.58 8.63 -24.95
N GLY A 159 13.67 7.31 -24.82
CA GLY A 159 14.73 6.49 -25.36
C GLY A 159 14.21 5.53 -26.41
N GLN A 160 14.98 5.31 -27.48
CA GLN A 160 14.67 4.41 -28.59
C GLN A 160 15.57 3.19 -28.59
N ILE A 161 14.98 2.02 -28.86
CA ILE A 161 15.71 0.81 -29.23
C ILE A 161 15.13 0.25 -30.53
N ASP A 162 16.01 -0.17 -31.44
CA ASP A 162 15.63 -0.76 -32.73
C ASP A 162 15.47 -2.26 -32.59
N VAL A 163 14.44 -2.79 -33.24
CA VAL A 163 14.14 -4.22 -33.31
C VAL A 163 14.01 -4.65 -34.76
N ARG A 164 14.76 -5.67 -35.16
CA ARG A 164 14.56 -6.37 -36.44
C ARG A 164 13.71 -7.60 -36.19
N VAL A 165 12.60 -7.71 -36.90
CA VAL A 165 11.66 -8.82 -36.78
C VAL A 165 11.58 -9.52 -38.13
N PRO A 166 12.07 -10.76 -38.27
CA PRO A 166 11.91 -11.55 -39.47
C PRO A 166 10.43 -11.84 -39.76
N GLY A 167 10.08 -12.04 -41.01
CA GLY A 167 8.73 -12.44 -41.41
C GLY A 167 8.30 -13.72 -40.72
N HIS A 168 7.14 -13.71 -40.09
CA HIS A 168 6.64 -14.76 -39.18
C HIS A 168 7.60 -15.12 -38.02
N GLY A 169 8.54 -14.25 -37.71
CA GLY A 169 9.50 -14.39 -36.61
C GLY A 169 9.27 -13.35 -35.50
N SER A 170 10.25 -13.30 -34.62
CA SER A 170 10.24 -12.33 -33.51
C SER A 170 11.61 -11.73 -33.26
N GLY A 171 11.60 -10.54 -32.62
CA GLY A 171 12.80 -9.89 -32.08
C GLY A 171 12.54 -9.46 -30.66
N THR A 172 13.53 -9.62 -29.77
CA THR A 172 13.40 -9.28 -28.35
C THR A 172 14.41 -8.20 -27.99
N VAL A 173 13.93 -7.23 -27.19
CA VAL A 173 14.76 -6.16 -26.62
C VAL A 173 14.43 -6.01 -25.15
N THR A 174 15.32 -5.35 -24.42
CA THR A 174 15.08 -5.06 -22.99
C THR A 174 15.41 -3.60 -22.68
N PHE A 175 14.50 -2.90 -22.03
CA PHE A 175 14.76 -1.64 -21.35
C PHE A 175 15.00 -1.89 -19.87
N TRP A 176 15.78 -1.02 -19.22
CA TRP A 176 15.87 -0.98 -17.76
C TRP A 176 15.96 0.44 -17.25
N LEU A 177 15.48 0.61 -16.02
CA LEU A 177 15.58 1.83 -15.25
C LEU A 177 16.30 1.51 -13.94
N ALA A 178 17.46 2.12 -13.73
CA ALA A 178 18.19 2.05 -12.47
C ALA A 178 17.83 3.29 -11.62
N ALA A 179 17.56 3.10 -10.32
CA ALA A 179 17.26 4.16 -9.37
C ALA A 179 18.32 4.19 -8.26
N GLY A 180 18.74 5.39 -7.83
CA GLY A 180 19.76 5.54 -6.81
C GLY A 180 19.82 6.95 -6.20
N GLN A 181 20.79 7.16 -5.33
CA GLN A 181 21.01 8.43 -4.65
C GLN A 181 22.15 9.26 -5.26
N SER A 182 22.91 8.68 -6.20
CA SER A 182 24.00 9.34 -6.91
C SER A 182 24.16 8.82 -8.33
N TYR A 183 24.94 9.54 -9.13
CA TYR A 183 25.32 9.10 -10.50
C TYR A 183 26.09 7.78 -10.46
N GLU A 184 27.01 7.62 -9.53
CA GLU A 184 27.84 6.43 -9.38
C GLU A 184 26.98 5.19 -9.13
N GLU A 185 26.00 5.30 -8.25
CA GLU A 185 25.10 4.19 -7.90
C GLU A 185 24.31 3.71 -9.12
N VAL A 186 23.66 4.62 -9.85
CA VAL A 186 22.86 4.22 -11.02
C VAL A 186 23.72 3.72 -12.18
N ARG A 187 24.94 4.27 -12.34
CA ARG A 187 25.92 3.78 -13.32
C ARG A 187 26.39 2.37 -12.98
N ASP A 188 26.67 2.08 -11.72
CA ASP A 188 27.14 0.77 -11.29
C ASP A 188 26.03 -0.28 -11.44
N LEU A 189 24.75 0.09 -11.23
CA LEU A 189 23.60 -0.75 -11.53
C LEU A 189 23.47 -1.00 -13.04
N ASP A 190 23.60 0.02 -13.88
CA ASP A 190 23.61 -0.13 -15.35
C ASP A 190 24.72 -1.07 -15.82
N GLN A 191 25.94 -0.89 -15.30
CA GLN A 191 27.08 -1.75 -15.61
C GLN A 191 26.85 -3.20 -15.16
N LEU A 192 26.19 -3.39 -14.01
CA LEU A 192 25.82 -4.71 -13.50
C LEU A 192 24.84 -5.42 -14.45
N VAL A 193 23.80 -4.70 -14.93
CA VAL A 193 22.85 -5.26 -15.91
C VAL A 193 23.55 -5.64 -17.21
N ARG A 194 24.42 -4.77 -17.73
CA ARG A 194 25.21 -5.05 -18.96
C ARG A 194 26.10 -6.27 -18.82
N THR A 195 26.75 -6.41 -17.67
CA THR A 195 27.71 -7.52 -17.43
C THR A 195 27.00 -8.86 -17.23
N ARG A 196 25.89 -8.90 -16.50
CA ARG A 196 25.17 -10.14 -16.21
C ARG A 196 24.13 -10.52 -17.25
N GLY A 197 23.75 -9.57 -18.11
CA GLY A 197 22.65 -9.69 -19.05
C GLY A 197 21.28 -9.48 -18.39
N PRO A 198 20.38 -8.68 -19.02
CA PRO A 198 19.07 -8.34 -18.45
C PRO A 198 18.18 -9.56 -18.20
N VAL A 199 18.24 -10.58 -19.07
CA VAL A 199 17.46 -11.82 -18.92
C VAL A 199 17.75 -12.53 -17.59
N SER A 200 18.99 -12.45 -17.09
CA SER A 200 19.36 -13.07 -15.81
C SER A 200 18.62 -12.42 -14.62
N PHE A 201 18.37 -11.11 -14.67
CA PHE A 201 17.60 -10.39 -13.66
C PHE A 201 16.12 -10.76 -13.71
N ILE A 202 15.55 -10.87 -14.91
CA ILE A 202 14.15 -11.27 -15.09
C ILE A 202 13.97 -12.69 -14.53
N LYS A 203 14.85 -13.62 -14.91
CA LYS A 203 14.77 -15.00 -14.46
C LYS A 203 14.95 -15.12 -12.94
N ARG A 204 15.97 -14.48 -12.35
CA ARG A 204 16.20 -14.58 -10.90
C ARG A 204 15.05 -13.98 -10.09
N THR A 205 14.40 -12.92 -10.61
CA THR A 205 13.25 -12.30 -9.97
C THR A 205 12.02 -13.21 -10.05
N ASP A 206 11.77 -13.86 -11.18
CA ASP A 206 10.72 -14.87 -11.34
C ASP A 206 10.94 -16.05 -10.38
N ASP A 207 12.15 -16.62 -10.36
CA ASP A 207 12.51 -17.72 -9.46
C ASP A 207 12.33 -17.34 -7.97
N TYR A 208 12.76 -16.13 -7.58
CA TYR A 208 12.60 -15.63 -6.21
C TYR A 208 11.13 -15.55 -5.78
N TRP A 209 10.27 -14.95 -6.62
CA TRP A 209 8.87 -14.79 -6.28
C TRP A 209 8.13 -16.12 -6.24
N ARG A 210 8.47 -17.08 -7.09
CA ARG A 210 7.92 -18.44 -7.01
C ARG A 210 8.30 -19.14 -5.69
N LEU A 211 9.56 -19.05 -5.30
CA LEU A 211 10.01 -19.58 -4.01
C LEU A 211 9.31 -18.91 -2.83
N TRP A 212 9.17 -17.59 -2.91
CA TRP A 212 8.51 -16.80 -1.86
C TRP A 212 7.02 -17.15 -1.74
N ALA A 213 6.29 -17.24 -2.84
CA ALA A 213 4.85 -17.54 -2.86
C ALA A 213 4.54 -18.99 -2.44
N ASN A 214 5.48 -19.91 -2.63
CA ASN A 214 5.31 -21.33 -2.37
C ASN A 214 5.96 -21.80 -1.06
N LYS A 215 6.33 -20.89 -0.18
CA LYS A 215 7.00 -21.19 1.10
C LYS A 215 6.26 -22.27 1.92
N ASP A 216 4.93 -22.22 1.98
CA ASP A 216 4.09 -23.10 2.79
C ASP A 216 3.05 -23.88 1.95
N GLU A 217 3.34 -24.14 0.68
CA GLU A 217 2.39 -24.75 -0.28
C GLU A 217 1.75 -26.03 0.23
N SER A 218 2.49 -26.86 0.97
CA SER A 218 2.00 -28.17 1.46
C SER A 218 0.88 -28.09 2.49
N GLN A 219 0.72 -26.96 3.19
CA GLN A 219 -0.32 -26.81 4.21
C GLN A 219 -1.61 -26.21 3.62
N ILE A 220 -1.49 -25.22 2.74
CA ILE A 220 -2.61 -24.49 2.19
C ILE A 220 -3.33 -25.29 1.11
N SER A 221 -2.60 -25.92 0.20
CA SER A 221 -3.16 -26.69 -0.92
C SER A 221 -3.93 -27.94 -0.48
N ARG A 222 -3.76 -28.39 0.76
CA ARG A 222 -4.52 -29.52 1.32
C ARG A 222 -5.91 -29.14 1.81
N VAL A 223 -6.17 -27.87 2.05
CA VAL A 223 -7.37 -27.39 2.76
C VAL A 223 -8.27 -26.55 1.84
N LEU A 224 -7.68 -25.78 0.92
CA LEU A 224 -8.40 -24.86 0.06
C LEU A 224 -8.50 -25.36 -1.38
N PRO A 225 -9.60 -25.05 -2.10
CA PRO A 225 -9.69 -25.20 -3.55
C PRO A 225 -8.59 -24.40 -4.28
N ASP A 226 -8.18 -24.88 -5.45
CA ASP A 226 -7.08 -24.27 -6.24
C ASP A 226 -7.27 -22.76 -6.48
N GLU A 227 -8.49 -22.34 -6.81
CA GLU A 227 -8.80 -20.91 -7.02
C GLU A 227 -8.53 -20.06 -5.78
N LEU A 228 -8.89 -20.56 -4.60
CA LEU A 228 -8.64 -19.87 -3.34
C LEU A 228 -7.14 -19.91 -2.97
N CYS A 229 -6.44 -20.99 -3.28
CA CYS A 229 -4.98 -21.06 -3.14
C CYS A 229 -4.30 -19.99 -4.00
N HIS A 230 -4.71 -19.83 -5.25
CA HIS A 230 -4.19 -18.78 -6.13
C HIS A 230 -4.50 -17.39 -5.62
N LEU A 231 -5.71 -17.13 -5.15
CA LEU A 231 -6.11 -15.83 -4.59
C LEU A 231 -5.30 -15.51 -3.32
N TYR A 232 -5.12 -16.48 -2.44
CA TYR A 232 -4.32 -16.34 -1.23
C TYR A 232 -2.86 -15.97 -1.56
N LYS A 233 -2.19 -16.77 -2.41
CA LYS A 233 -0.81 -16.49 -2.83
C LYS A 233 -0.70 -15.11 -3.50
N ARG A 234 -1.66 -14.75 -4.36
CA ARG A 234 -1.71 -13.44 -5.00
C ARG A 234 -1.85 -12.31 -3.97
N SER A 235 -2.73 -12.48 -2.98
CA SER A 235 -2.91 -11.49 -1.90
C SER A 235 -1.62 -11.29 -1.11
N CYS A 236 -0.93 -12.36 -0.72
CA CYS A 236 0.36 -12.26 -0.04
C CYS A 236 1.41 -11.53 -0.89
N LEU A 237 1.50 -11.83 -2.20
CA LEU A 237 2.40 -11.15 -3.13
C LEU A 237 2.09 -9.65 -3.26
N ILE A 238 0.81 -9.28 -3.34
CA ILE A 238 0.39 -7.85 -3.39
C ILE A 238 0.73 -7.15 -2.08
N ILE A 239 0.44 -7.76 -0.93
CA ILE A 239 0.82 -7.20 0.38
C ILE A 239 2.34 -6.97 0.44
N ARG A 240 3.15 -7.92 -0.05
CA ARG A 240 4.62 -7.76 -0.06
C ARG A 240 5.07 -6.52 -0.83
N THR A 241 4.36 -6.11 -1.88
CA THR A 241 4.69 -4.87 -2.63
C THR A 241 4.46 -3.59 -1.82
N GLN A 242 3.68 -3.65 -0.74
CA GLN A 242 3.38 -2.53 0.13
C GLN A 242 4.35 -2.42 1.31
N VAL A 243 5.29 -3.35 1.47
CA VAL A 243 6.23 -3.39 2.60
C VAL A 243 7.62 -3.01 2.12
N ASP A 244 8.20 -1.96 2.67
CA ASP A 244 9.56 -1.55 2.39
C ASP A 244 10.60 -2.28 3.26
N GLU A 245 11.89 -2.03 2.99
CA GLU A 245 12.97 -2.69 3.73
C GLU A 245 13.15 -2.19 5.17
N ARG A 246 12.62 -1.01 5.50
CA ARG A 246 12.66 -0.45 6.85
C ARG A 246 11.52 -0.94 7.72
N GLY A 247 10.49 -1.53 7.11
CA GLY A 247 9.32 -2.06 7.80
C GLY A 247 8.07 -1.18 7.68
N ALA A 248 8.10 -0.11 6.91
CA ALA A 248 6.89 0.62 6.60
C ALA A 248 5.95 -0.27 5.78
N ILE A 249 4.71 -0.40 6.25
CA ILE A 249 3.62 -1.04 5.51
C ILE A 249 2.71 0.08 5.04
N VAL A 250 2.83 0.45 3.77
CA VAL A 250 2.03 1.54 3.20
C VAL A 250 0.64 1.05 2.80
N ALA A 251 -0.37 1.91 2.88
CA ALA A 251 -1.74 1.57 2.54
C ALA A 251 -1.92 1.29 1.04
N GLY A 252 -1.15 1.91 0.19
CA GLY A 252 -1.17 1.63 -1.24
C GLY A 252 -0.04 2.33 -2.01
N ASN A 253 0.38 1.74 -3.13
CA ASN A 253 1.30 2.34 -4.10
C ASN A 253 0.52 2.87 -5.31
N ASP A 254 -0.60 3.51 -5.06
CA ASP A 254 -1.55 3.96 -6.05
C ASP A 254 -1.15 5.34 -6.58
N SER A 255 -0.78 5.40 -7.85
CA SER A 255 -0.46 6.66 -8.54
C SER A 255 -1.72 7.38 -9.06
N ASP A 256 -2.86 6.70 -9.16
CA ASP A 256 -4.07 7.29 -9.72
C ASP A 256 -4.71 8.28 -8.74
N VAL A 257 -4.60 8.04 -7.45
CA VAL A 257 -5.09 8.95 -6.39
C VAL A 257 -4.42 10.33 -6.49
N LEU A 258 -3.14 10.40 -6.83
CA LEU A 258 -2.42 11.67 -7.03
C LEU A 258 -3.07 12.58 -8.08
N ARG A 259 -3.72 12.02 -9.08
CA ARG A 259 -4.38 12.77 -10.14
C ARG A 259 -5.67 13.47 -9.68
N PHE A 260 -6.34 12.90 -8.69
CA PHE A 260 -7.64 13.37 -8.21
C PHE A 260 -7.53 14.20 -6.93
N ASN A 261 -6.78 13.74 -5.94
CA ASN A 261 -6.79 14.28 -4.58
C ASN A 261 -5.58 15.15 -4.23
N ARG A 262 -4.54 15.21 -5.07
CA ARG A 262 -3.25 15.86 -4.76
C ARG A 262 -2.60 15.32 -3.48
N ASP A 263 -2.94 14.10 -3.09
CA ASP A 263 -2.38 13.33 -1.99
C ASP A 263 -2.18 11.88 -2.44
N THR A 264 -1.66 11.02 -1.58
CA THR A 264 -1.31 9.63 -1.91
C THR A 264 -1.78 8.69 -0.78
N TYR A 265 -1.91 7.40 -1.09
CA TYR A 265 -2.01 6.34 -0.09
C TYR A 265 -0.65 5.70 0.23
N SER A 266 0.46 6.19 -0.32
CA SER A 266 1.81 5.71 -0.02
C SER A 266 2.32 6.18 1.35
N TYR A 267 1.42 6.27 2.33
CA TYR A 267 1.71 6.49 3.74
C TYR A 267 1.52 5.19 4.53
N MET A 268 2.22 5.10 5.64
CA MET A 268 1.99 4.08 6.65
C MET A 268 1.04 4.62 7.72
N TRP A 269 -0.12 3.98 7.88
CA TRP A 269 -0.98 4.08 9.05
C TRP A 269 -0.63 2.93 9.98
N PRO A 270 -0.22 3.20 11.23
CA PRO A 270 0.13 2.13 12.17
C PRO A 270 -0.99 1.13 12.44
N ARG A 271 -2.25 1.54 12.44
CA ARG A 271 -3.43 0.66 12.51
C ARG A 271 -3.45 -0.33 11.35
N ASP A 272 -3.38 0.18 10.12
CA ASP A 272 -3.40 -0.64 8.90
C ASP A 272 -2.21 -1.59 8.88
N GLY A 273 -1.02 -1.06 9.20
CA GLY A 273 0.20 -1.85 9.30
C GLY A 273 0.10 -2.97 10.33
N ALA A 274 -0.55 -2.74 11.48
CA ALA A 274 -0.71 -3.77 12.52
C ALA A 274 -1.65 -4.90 12.07
N LEU A 275 -2.76 -4.58 11.39
CA LEU A 275 -3.67 -5.58 10.83
C LEU A 275 -3.00 -6.41 9.73
N VAL A 276 -2.26 -5.75 8.83
CA VAL A 276 -1.48 -6.43 7.79
C VAL A 276 -0.37 -7.29 8.40
N ALA A 277 0.34 -6.79 9.41
CA ALA A 277 1.38 -7.55 10.11
C ALA A 277 0.82 -8.82 10.77
N ALA A 278 -0.34 -8.72 11.43
CA ALA A 278 -1.02 -9.88 12.01
C ALA A 278 -1.40 -10.91 10.93
N ALA A 279 -1.91 -10.46 9.78
CA ALA A 279 -2.23 -11.34 8.65
C ALA A 279 -0.98 -12.02 8.07
N MET A 280 0.15 -11.30 7.96
CA MET A 280 1.41 -11.87 7.47
C MET A 280 2.05 -12.85 8.46
N ASP A 281 1.87 -12.64 9.77
CA ASP A 281 2.24 -13.62 10.80
C ASP A 281 1.45 -14.92 10.66
N LEU A 282 0.13 -14.82 10.44
CA LEU A 282 -0.73 -15.97 10.16
C LEU A 282 -0.30 -16.71 8.89
N ALA A 283 0.10 -15.95 7.87
CA ALA A 283 0.61 -16.49 6.61
C ALA A 283 2.07 -17.01 6.69
N GLY A 284 2.74 -16.94 7.85
CA GLY A 284 4.09 -17.44 8.05
C GLY A 284 5.23 -16.52 7.60
N TYR A 285 4.96 -15.29 7.18
CA TYR A 285 5.97 -14.32 6.72
C TYR A 285 6.47 -13.41 7.86
N VAL A 286 7.01 -14.02 8.89
CA VAL A 286 7.32 -13.39 10.20
C VAL A 286 8.32 -12.23 10.18
N GLU A 287 9.19 -12.16 9.18
CA GLU A 287 10.22 -11.10 9.10
C GLU A 287 9.63 -9.73 8.72
N LEU A 288 8.53 -9.70 7.99
CA LEU A 288 7.86 -8.46 7.61
C LEU A 288 7.22 -7.77 8.84
N PRO A 289 6.38 -8.47 9.65
CA PRO A 289 5.89 -7.94 10.92
C PRO A 289 6.98 -7.45 11.88
N ARG A 290 8.09 -8.18 12.00
CA ARG A 290 9.21 -7.78 12.87
C ARG A 290 9.76 -6.41 12.52
N ARG A 291 9.99 -6.15 11.24
CA ARG A 291 10.47 -4.83 10.78
C ARG A 291 9.45 -3.73 11.09
N PHE A 292 8.15 -4.01 10.86
CA PHE A 292 7.08 -3.06 11.16
C PHE A 292 7.02 -2.72 12.66
N TYR A 293 7.03 -3.71 13.56
CA TYR A 293 7.02 -3.44 15.00
C TYR A 293 8.29 -2.70 15.48
N ALA A 294 9.45 -3.02 14.91
CA ALA A 294 10.68 -2.29 15.19
C ALA A 294 10.54 -0.81 14.78
N MET A 295 9.99 -0.53 13.60
CA MET A 295 9.72 0.81 13.12
C MET A 295 8.73 1.55 14.03
N CYS A 296 7.61 0.94 14.43
CA CYS A 296 6.69 1.53 15.40
C CYS A 296 7.40 1.91 16.71
N GLY A 297 8.32 1.05 17.17
CA GLY A 297 9.16 1.34 18.34
C GLY A 297 10.11 2.52 18.13
N GLU A 298 10.49 2.87 16.91
CA GLU A 298 11.28 4.05 16.59
C GLU A 298 10.43 5.33 16.48
N LEU A 299 9.19 5.19 16.04
CA LEU A 299 8.29 6.30 15.75
C LEU A 299 7.48 6.77 16.95
N ILE A 300 7.28 5.91 17.95
CA ILE A 300 6.49 6.28 19.13
C ILE A 300 7.06 7.52 19.82
N THR A 301 6.23 8.49 20.14
CA THR A 301 6.63 9.70 20.83
C THR A 301 7.06 9.42 22.28
N ARG A 302 7.69 10.37 22.92
CA ARG A 302 8.05 10.27 24.35
C ARG A 302 6.83 10.25 25.26
N GLU A 303 5.75 10.87 24.81
CA GLU A 303 4.44 10.92 25.48
C GLU A 303 3.67 9.61 25.35
N GLY A 304 4.02 8.74 24.38
CA GLY A 304 3.50 7.38 24.26
C GLY A 304 2.42 7.18 23.19
N TYR A 305 2.31 8.07 22.22
CA TYR A 305 1.40 7.90 21.10
C TYR A 305 2.12 7.84 19.75
N LEU A 306 1.47 7.26 18.77
CA LEU A 306 1.83 7.33 17.36
C LEU A 306 0.99 8.41 16.67
N LEU A 307 1.58 9.11 15.71
CA LEU A 307 0.86 10.07 14.87
C LEU A 307 -0.10 9.34 13.93
N HIS A 308 -1.05 10.07 13.39
CA HIS A 308 -2.03 9.63 12.43
C HIS A 308 -1.43 8.79 11.28
N LYS A 309 -0.38 9.28 10.62
CA LYS A 309 0.32 8.55 9.54
C LYS A 309 1.74 9.05 9.33
N TYR A 310 2.52 8.23 8.66
CA TYR A 310 3.93 8.49 8.39
C TYR A 310 4.27 8.25 6.92
N ASN A 311 5.26 8.98 6.42
CA ASN A 311 5.96 8.59 5.21
C ASN A 311 6.75 7.30 5.43
N PRO A 312 7.10 6.53 4.37
CA PRO A 312 7.89 5.31 4.52
C PRO A 312 9.27 5.50 5.18
N ASP A 313 9.82 6.73 5.13
CA ASP A 313 11.08 7.07 5.80
C ASP A 313 10.94 7.37 7.31
N GLY A 314 9.71 7.30 7.84
CA GLY A 314 9.39 7.57 9.24
C GLY A 314 9.13 9.05 9.55
N SER A 315 9.24 9.95 8.59
CA SER A 315 8.81 11.34 8.78
C SER A 315 7.28 11.45 8.85
N ALA A 316 6.77 12.49 9.50
CA ALA A 316 5.33 12.70 9.63
C ALA A 316 4.68 12.81 8.24
N GLY A 317 3.61 12.07 8.01
CA GLY A 317 2.76 12.18 6.83
C GLY A 317 1.93 13.46 6.82
N SER A 318 1.40 13.85 5.68
CA SER A 318 0.45 14.96 5.63
C SER A 318 -0.78 14.62 6.48
N SER A 319 -1.25 15.53 7.30
CA SER A 319 -2.40 15.31 8.17
C SER A 319 -3.25 16.56 8.24
N TRP A 320 -4.57 16.37 8.25
CA TRP A 320 -5.56 17.42 8.50
C TRP A 320 -6.06 17.41 9.95
N HIS A 321 -5.56 16.52 10.79
CA HIS A 321 -5.91 16.48 12.20
C HIS A 321 -5.32 17.70 12.92
N ALA A 322 -6.17 18.45 13.60
CA ALA A 322 -5.78 19.68 14.28
C ALA A 322 -4.96 19.41 15.55
N TRP A 323 -4.03 20.33 15.88
CA TRP A 323 -3.31 20.33 17.15
C TRP A 323 -4.01 21.16 18.23
N SER A 324 -5.08 21.86 17.88
CA SER A 324 -5.85 22.67 18.80
C SER A 324 -7.30 22.79 18.38
N THR A 325 -8.18 22.92 19.35
CA THR A 325 -9.58 23.30 19.10
C THR A 325 -9.67 24.75 18.62
N PRO A 326 -10.82 25.19 18.05
CA PRO A 326 -11.06 26.59 17.74
C PRO A 326 -10.88 27.54 18.91
N GLU A 327 -11.11 27.07 20.16
CA GLU A 327 -10.93 27.84 21.38
C GLU A 327 -9.47 27.81 21.90
N GLY A 328 -8.53 27.22 21.14
CA GLY A 328 -7.10 27.20 21.47
C GLY A 328 -6.68 26.16 22.52
N ARG A 329 -7.53 25.18 22.83
CA ARG A 329 -7.15 24.06 23.71
C ARG A 329 -6.33 23.05 22.92
N LEU A 330 -5.31 22.46 23.57
CA LEU A 330 -4.49 21.41 22.98
C LEU A 330 -5.37 20.21 22.58
N GLU A 331 -5.16 19.76 21.35
CA GLU A 331 -5.76 18.56 20.78
C GLU A 331 -4.65 17.77 20.10
N LEU A 332 -4.59 16.46 20.33
CA LEU A 332 -3.56 15.65 19.67
C LEU A 332 -4.05 15.24 18.28
N PRO A 333 -3.18 15.34 17.23
CA PRO A 333 -3.53 14.94 15.86
C PRO A 333 -3.40 13.43 15.69
N ILE A 334 -4.14 12.66 16.49
CA ILE A 334 -4.05 11.20 16.56
C ILE A 334 -5.40 10.53 16.32
N GLN A 335 -5.33 9.27 15.95
CA GLN A 335 -6.34 8.24 16.16
C GLN A 335 -5.75 7.27 17.17
N GLU A 336 -6.38 7.05 18.31
CA GLU A 336 -5.73 6.31 19.40
C GLU A 336 -5.54 4.82 19.06
N ASP A 337 -6.34 4.28 18.13
CA ASP A 337 -6.17 2.93 17.58
C ASP A 337 -4.86 2.75 16.81
N GLU A 338 -4.29 3.82 16.23
CA GLU A 338 -2.95 3.80 15.64
C GLU A 338 -1.85 3.46 16.66
N THR A 339 -2.06 3.83 17.92
CA THR A 339 -1.15 3.51 19.02
C THR A 339 -1.42 2.13 19.60
N ALA A 340 -2.67 1.75 19.72
CA ALA A 340 -3.11 0.54 20.40
C ALA A 340 -2.82 -0.74 19.58
N LEU A 341 -3.13 -0.72 18.29
CA LEU A 341 -3.08 -1.92 17.45
C LEU A 341 -1.65 -2.45 17.20
N PRO A 342 -0.59 -1.64 17.08
CA PRO A 342 0.77 -2.16 17.07
C PRO A 342 1.16 -2.94 18.34
N VAL A 343 0.65 -2.55 19.52
CA VAL A 343 0.89 -3.29 20.77
C VAL A 343 0.11 -4.60 20.78
N TRP A 344 -1.15 -4.59 20.37
CA TRP A 344 -1.98 -5.79 20.20
C TRP A 344 -1.36 -6.75 19.18
N GLY A 345 -0.99 -6.28 18.00
CA GLY A 345 -0.39 -7.10 16.95
C GLY A 345 0.96 -7.70 17.38
N LEU A 346 1.80 -6.92 18.08
CA LEU A 346 3.06 -7.43 18.64
C LEU A 346 2.83 -8.55 19.66
N TRP A 347 1.73 -8.50 20.44
CA TRP A 347 1.37 -9.59 21.33
C TRP A 347 1.01 -10.85 20.53
N LEU A 348 0.20 -10.75 19.47
CA LEU A 348 -0.13 -11.89 18.60
C LEU A 348 1.12 -12.50 17.96
N HIS A 349 2.05 -11.66 17.51
CA HIS A 349 3.36 -12.10 17.01
C HIS A 349 4.13 -12.90 18.07
N TYR A 350 4.24 -12.37 19.30
CA TYR A 350 4.91 -13.04 20.39
C TYR A 350 4.19 -14.34 20.78
N GLU A 351 2.87 -14.33 20.87
CA GLU A 351 2.08 -15.51 21.24
C GLU A 351 2.30 -16.68 20.27
N ARG A 352 2.48 -16.37 18.99
CA ARG A 352 2.75 -17.34 17.94
C ARG A 352 4.20 -17.85 17.94
N LEU A 353 5.17 -16.99 18.08
CA LEU A 353 6.59 -17.31 17.88
C LEU A 353 7.37 -17.54 19.18
N ARG A 354 6.89 -16.99 20.30
CA ARG A 354 7.54 -17.05 21.63
C ARG A 354 8.97 -16.49 21.65
N ASP A 355 9.31 -15.59 20.71
CA ASP A 355 10.62 -14.95 20.60
C ASP A 355 10.72 -13.75 21.55
N LEU A 356 11.13 -14.01 22.78
CA LEU A 356 11.26 -12.98 23.82
C LEU A 356 12.40 -12.01 23.52
N GLU A 357 13.46 -12.47 22.86
CA GLU A 357 14.62 -11.62 22.53
C GLU A 357 14.27 -10.54 21.51
N PHE A 358 13.41 -10.84 20.57
CA PHE A 358 12.87 -9.84 19.65
C PHE A 358 11.99 -8.81 20.38
N VAL A 359 11.13 -9.24 21.29
CA VAL A 359 10.18 -8.36 21.99
C VAL A 359 10.86 -7.52 23.06
N ARG A 360 11.91 -8.02 23.72
CA ARG A 360 12.58 -7.35 24.86
C ARG A 360 12.95 -5.88 24.62
N PRO A 361 13.58 -5.49 23.51
CA PRO A 361 13.87 -4.07 23.24
C PRO A 361 12.59 -3.24 23.00
N LEU A 362 11.57 -3.85 22.40
CA LEU A 362 10.29 -3.18 22.10
C LEU A 362 9.40 -3.03 23.34
N TYR A 363 9.57 -3.89 24.34
CA TYR A 363 8.74 -3.84 25.54
C TYR A 363 8.83 -2.48 26.26
N ARG A 364 10.02 -1.96 26.48
CA ARG A 364 10.19 -0.65 27.12
C ARG A 364 9.85 0.50 26.17
N LYS A 365 10.28 0.38 24.93
CA LYS A 365 10.25 1.49 23.97
C LYS A 365 8.85 1.69 23.38
N LEU A 366 8.15 0.62 23.04
CA LEU A 366 6.82 0.65 22.43
C LEU A 366 5.72 0.29 23.44
N VAL A 367 5.75 -0.93 23.99
CA VAL A 367 4.63 -1.47 24.76
C VAL A 367 4.32 -0.65 26.01
N ARG A 368 5.31 -0.42 26.87
CA ARG A 368 5.11 0.33 28.11
C ARG A 368 4.73 1.77 27.84
N THR A 369 5.43 2.42 26.92
CA THR A 369 5.23 3.84 26.61
C THR A 369 3.83 4.05 26.04
N ALA A 370 3.36 3.19 25.14
CA ALA A 370 1.98 3.22 24.63
C ALA A 370 0.93 2.91 25.73
N ALA A 371 1.18 1.89 26.55
CA ALA A 371 0.24 1.50 27.61
C ALA A 371 0.10 2.58 28.70
N ASP A 372 1.21 3.22 29.08
CA ASP A 372 1.18 4.33 30.03
C ASP A 372 0.35 5.51 29.49
N PHE A 373 0.46 5.83 28.21
CA PHE A 373 -0.36 6.83 27.53
C PHE A 373 -1.85 6.41 27.52
N MET A 374 -2.19 5.25 27.00
CA MET A 374 -3.57 4.74 26.90
C MET A 374 -4.27 4.62 28.25
N THR A 375 -3.52 4.37 29.33
CA THR A 375 -4.07 4.31 30.69
C THR A 375 -4.58 5.69 31.16
N THR A 376 -3.97 6.78 30.69
CA THR A 376 -4.23 8.16 31.15
C THR A 376 -4.99 9.02 30.14
N PHE A 377 -4.92 8.70 28.86
CA PHE A 377 -5.60 9.44 27.79
C PHE A 377 -7.06 8.99 27.69
N ARG A 378 -7.85 9.39 28.68
CA ARG A 378 -9.25 8.97 28.85
C ARG A 378 -10.17 10.16 29.07
N GLU A 379 -11.42 10.01 28.65
CA GLU A 379 -12.48 10.97 28.88
C GLU A 379 -12.93 10.88 30.37
N PRO A 380 -12.86 11.99 31.13
CA PRO A 380 -13.05 11.94 32.59
C PRO A 380 -14.45 11.53 33.06
N HIS A 381 -15.51 11.86 32.32
CA HIS A 381 -16.89 11.58 32.71
C HIS A 381 -17.32 10.15 32.45
N THR A 382 -16.79 9.55 31.38
CA THR A 382 -17.19 8.21 30.95
C THR A 382 -16.16 7.14 31.29
N GLY A 383 -14.88 7.52 31.44
CA GLY A 383 -13.79 6.58 31.57
C GLY A 383 -13.42 5.85 30.25
N LEU A 384 -14.06 6.17 29.15
CA LEU A 384 -13.67 5.71 27.81
C LEU A 384 -12.36 6.36 27.35
N PRO A 385 -11.70 5.86 26.29
CA PRO A 385 -10.62 6.59 25.63
C PRO A 385 -11.04 8.02 25.27
N ALA A 386 -10.10 8.96 25.23
CA ALA A 386 -10.41 10.33 24.88
C ALA A 386 -10.87 10.45 23.41
N ALA A 387 -11.58 11.53 23.10
CA ALA A 387 -12.07 11.74 21.74
C ALA A 387 -10.92 11.91 20.75
N SER A 388 -10.96 11.14 19.66
CA SER A 388 -10.04 11.20 18.52
C SER A 388 -10.81 11.12 17.20
N PHE A 389 -10.14 11.08 16.05
CA PHE A 389 -10.81 10.80 14.78
C PHE A 389 -11.15 9.31 14.67
N ASP A 390 -12.22 9.00 13.91
CA ASP A 390 -12.64 7.63 13.64
C ASP A 390 -11.71 6.96 12.62
N LEU A 391 -11.85 5.65 12.47
CA LEU A 391 -11.04 4.88 11.54
C LEU A 391 -11.22 5.30 10.06
N TRP A 392 -12.35 5.98 9.74
CA TRP A 392 -12.60 6.52 8.39
C TRP A 392 -12.02 7.93 8.20
N GLU A 393 -11.43 8.51 9.26
CA GLU A 393 -10.83 9.85 9.28
C GLU A 393 -11.83 10.98 8.98
N GLU A 394 -13.11 10.75 9.26
CA GLU A 394 -14.19 11.66 8.91
C GLU A 394 -14.78 12.40 10.12
N ARG A 395 -14.72 11.78 11.30
CA ARG A 395 -15.44 12.27 12.49
C ARG A 395 -14.59 12.20 13.73
N ARG A 396 -14.69 13.24 14.53
CA ARG A 396 -14.10 13.27 15.86
C ARG A 396 -15.12 12.87 16.92
N GLY A 397 -14.74 11.99 17.82
CA GLY A 397 -15.59 11.48 18.90
C GLY A 397 -14.92 10.35 19.67
N ILE A 398 -15.67 9.65 20.49
CA ILE A 398 -15.24 8.44 21.19
C ILE A 398 -15.86 7.25 20.46
N HIS A 399 -15.04 6.50 19.75
CA HIS A 399 -15.49 5.49 18.81
C HIS A 399 -15.43 4.08 19.40
N ALA A 400 -16.41 3.24 19.08
CA ALA A 400 -16.45 1.85 19.51
C ALA A 400 -15.23 1.04 18.99
N PHE A 401 -14.81 1.28 17.74
CA PHE A 401 -13.62 0.64 17.15
C PHE A 401 -12.36 1.00 17.94
N THR A 402 -12.10 2.29 18.13
CA THR A 402 -10.93 2.79 18.88
C THR A 402 -10.96 2.32 20.34
N THR A 403 -12.14 2.31 20.97
CA THR A 403 -12.31 1.80 22.35
C THR A 403 -11.92 0.33 22.46
N ALA A 404 -12.36 -0.50 21.52
CA ALA A 404 -12.01 -1.91 21.48
C ALA A 404 -10.52 -2.12 21.18
N ALA A 405 -9.92 -1.33 20.29
CA ALA A 405 -8.49 -1.36 20.00
C ALA A 405 -7.64 -1.01 21.22
N VAL A 406 -7.99 0.07 21.94
CA VAL A 406 -7.30 0.49 23.19
C VAL A 406 -7.42 -0.57 24.27
N TRP A 407 -8.60 -1.16 24.46
CA TRP A 407 -8.79 -2.29 25.35
C TRP A 407 -7.84 -3.45 25.02
N ALA A 408 -7.76 -3.81 23.74
CA ALA A 408 -6.89 -4.90 23.26
C ALA A 408 -5.40 -4.57 23.45
N GLY A 409 -4.99 -3.34 23.17
CA GLY A 409 -3.62 -2.84 23.39
C GLY A 409 -3.22 -2.90 24.86
N LEU A 410 -4.08 -2.44 25.78
CA LEU A 410 -3.85 -2.53 27.24
C LEU A 410 -3.83 -3.96 27.74
N THR A 411 -4.71 -4.83 27.24
CA THR A 411 -4.74 -6.26 27.58
C THR A 411 -3.43 -6.93 27.12
N ALA A 412 -2.96 -6.63 25.90
CA ALA A 412 -1.68 -7.11 25.39
C ALA A 412 -0.51 -6.60 26.25
N ALA A 413 -0.51 -5.32 26.62
CA ALA A 413 0.51 -4.74 27.47
C ALA A 413 0.55 -5.37 28.88
N ALA A 414 -0.62 -5.69 29.46
CA ALA A 414 -0.71 -6.40 30.74
C ALA A 414 -0.09 -7.79 30.65
N ARG A 415 -0.35 -8.52 29.56
CA ARG A 415 0.23 -9.85 29.30
C ARG A 415 1.75 -9.78 29.10
N PHE A 416 2.25 -8.75 28.40
CA PHE A 416 3.69 -8.52 28.30
C PHE A 416 4.32 -8.18 29.65
N ALA A 417 3.68 -7.31 30.45
CA ALA A 417 4.16 -6.98 31.79
C ALA A 417 4.24 -8.23 32.69
N GLU A 418 3.27 -9.10 32.60
CA GLU A 418 3.27 -10.39 33.30
C GLU A 418 4.42 -11.30 32.82
N ALA A 419 4.62 -11.43 31.51
CA ALA A 419 5.73 -12.21 30.93
C ALA A 419 7.11 -11.68 31.35
N PHE A 420 7.24 -10.37 31.60
CA PHE A 420 8.47 -9.73 32.10
C PHE A 420 8.53 -9.62 33.62
N GLY A 421 7.57 -10.24 34.39
CA GLY A 421 7.56 -10.25 35.84
C GLY A 421 7.26 -8.91 36.51
N GLN A 422 6.60 -7.97 35.79
CA GLN A 422 6.29 -6.63 36.29
C GLN A 422 4.85 -6.57 36.83
N HIS A 423 4.61 -7.19 37.95
CA HIS A 423 3.25 -7.40 38.54
C HIS A 423 2.47 -6.10 38.78
N GLU A 424 3.12 -5.03 39.19
CA GLU A 424 2.48 -3.72 39.39
C GLU A 424 1.92 -3.17 38.06
N LEU A 425 2.71 -3.21 36.99
CA LEU A 425 2.27 -2.79 35.65
C LEU A 425 1.20 -3.72 35.09
N THR A 426 1.33 -5.03 35.32
CA THR A 426 0.30 -6.02 34.96
C THR A 426 -1.05 -5.64 35.54
N SER A 427 -1.09 -5.37 36.84
CA SER A 427 -2.33 -4.98 37.54
C SER A 427 -2.87 -3.64 37.01
N ARG A 428 -2.01 -2.65 36.86
CA ARG A 428 -2.40 -1.30 36.38
C ARG A 428 -3.03 -1.35 34.98
N TYR A 429 -2.41 -2.05 34.03
CA TYR A 429 -2.92 -2.12 32.67
C TYR A 429 -4.18 -2.99 32.56
N ARG A 430 -4.27 -4.06 33.37
CA ARG A 430 -5.46 -4.90 33.43
C ARG A 430 -6.66 -4.15 34.00
N VAL A 431 -6.47 -3.42 35.10
CA VAL A 431 -7.52 -2.57 35.68
C VAL A 431 -8.02 -1.52 34.68
N ALA A 432 -7.11 -0.83 33.99
CA ALA A 432 -7.48 0.15 32.96
C ALA A 432 -8.28 -0.49 31.80
N ALA A 433 -7.89 -1.67 31.34
CA ALA A 433 -8.63 -2.41 30.32
C ALA A 433 -10.03 -2.81 30.80
N ASP A 434 -10.15 -3.33 32.02
CA ASP A 434 -11.44 -3.73 32.63
C ASP A 434 -12.39 -2.53 32.80
N GLU A 435 -11.87 -1.39 33.23
CA GLU A 435 -12.62 -0.13 33.34
C GLU A 435 -13.13 0.35 31.98
N ILE A 436 -12.28 0.33 30.94
CA ILE A 436 -12.67 0.72 29.57
C ILE A 436 -13.76 -0.22 29.03
N ARG A 437 -13.63 -1.53 29.28
CA ARG A 437 -14.66 -2.49 28.88
C ARG A 437 -15.99 -2.22 29.59
N ALA A 438 -15.97 -1.96 30.88
CA ALA A 438 -17.17 -1.63 31.64
C ALA A 438 -17.83 -0.34 31.11
N ALA A 439 -17.04 0.71 30.89
CA ALA A 439 -17.48 1.97 30.29
C ALA A 439 -18.05 1.79 28.87
N ALA A 440 -17.45 0.92 28.05
CA ALA A 440 -17.99 0.61 26.73
C ALA A 440 -19.37 -0.04 26.78
N LEU A 441 -19.58 -0.97 27.72
CA LEU A 441 -20.87 -1.61 27.91
C LEU A 441 -21.94 -0.64 28.44
N GLU A 442 -21.56 0.36 29.23
CA GLU A 442 -22.46 1.37 29.78
C GLU A 442 -22.81 2.44 28.73
N HIS A 443 -21.83 2.97 28.04
CA HIS A 443 -22.01 4.16 27.20
C HIS A 443 -22.18 3.90 25.72
N LEU A 444 -21.59 2.82 25.18
CA LEU A 444 -21.67 2.50 23.75
C LEU A 444 -22.80 1.50 23.42
N TRP A 445 -23.29 0.73 24.39
CA TRP A 445 -24.49 -0.07 24.20
C TRP A 445 -25.74 0.83 24.21
N ASP A 446 -26.66 0.58 23.29
CA ASP A 446 -27.94 1.28 23.19
C ASP A 446 -29.10 0.28 23.37
N GLU A 447 -29.71 0.27 24.55
CA GLU A 447 -30.79 -0.65 24.88
C GLU A 447 -32.01 -0.45 23.98
N ASP A 448 -32.36 0.80 23.64
CA ASP A 448 -33.53 1.09 22.80
C ASP A 448 -33.37 0.55 21.37
N ARG A 449 -32.13 0.51 20.87
CA ARG A 449 -31.79 -0.01 19.53
C ARG A 449 -31.37 -1.47 19.54
N GLY A 450 -31.08 -2.03 20.71
CA GLY A 450 -30.59 -3.39 20.86
C GLY A 450 -29.25 -3.61 20.13
N ARG A 451 -28.35 -2.63 20.15
CA ARG A 451 -27.03 -2.71 19.49
C ARG A 451 -26.04 -1.68 20.01
N PHE A 452 -24.77 -1.88 19.69
CA PHE A 452 -23.76 -0.85 19.92
C PHE A 452 -23.93 0.33 18.96
N VAL A 453 -23.54 1.54 19.43
CA VAL A 453 -23.40 2.75 18.63
C VAL A 453 -21.95 2.95 18.23
N ARG A 454 -21.71 3.50 17.03
CA ARG A 454 -20.33 3.68 16.53
C ARG A 454 -19.55 4.74 17.30
N THR A 455 -20.25 5.78 17.81
CA THR A 455 -19.61 6.97 18.41
C THR A 455 -20.48 7.55 19.50
N VAL A 456 -19.83 8.03 20.56
CA VAL A 456 -20.42 8.94 21.53
C VAL A 456 -19.61 10.22 21.60
N SER A 457 -20.29 11.33 21.94
CA SER A 457 -19.68 12.63 22.20
C SER A 457 -20.12 13.11 23.59
N VAL A 458 -19.19 13.67 24.35
CA VAL A 458 -19.47 14.28 25.64
C VAL A 458 -19.51 15.79 25.46
N LEU A 459 -20.67 16.38 25.75
CA LEU A 459 -20.88 17.83 25.69
C LEU A 459 -20.22 18.52 26.90
N PRO A 460 -20.00 19.85 26.84
CA PRO A 460 -19.39 20.60 27.95
C PRO A 460 -20.15 20.51 29.31
N ASP A 461 -21.43 20.19 29.27
CA ASP A 461 -22.28 19.98 30.47
C ASP A 461 -22.23 18.53 30.98
N GLY A 462 -21.43 17.66 30.35
CA GLY A 462 -21.33 16.24 30.68
C GLY A 462 -22.39 15.35 30.01
N THR A 463 -23.28 15.91 29.20
CA THR A 463 -24.30 15.13 28.46
C THR A 463 -23.63 14.25 27.40
N ILE A 464 -24.00 12.97 27.39
CA ILE A 464 -23.51 12.00 26.42
C ILE A 464 -24.49 11.91 25.24
N VAL A 465 -24.01 12.21 24.05
CA VAL A 465 -24.78 12.12 22.80
C VAL A 465 -24.29 10.91 22.00
N LYS A 466 -25.21 10.00 21.69
CA LYS A 466 -24.95 8.80 20.88
C LYS A 466 -25.21 9.06 19.40
N ASP A 467 -24.25 8.71 18.52
CA ASP A 467 -24.46 8.66 17.07
C ASP A 467 -25.15 7.36 16.68
N PRO A 468 -26.40 7.40 16.22
CA PRO A 468 -27.18 6.20 15.92
C PRO A 468 -26.83 5.56 14.58
N THR A 469 -25.94 6.11 13.79
CA THR A 469 -25.57 5.57 12.47
C THR A 469 -24.95 4.19 12.62
N LEU A 470 -25.46 3.22 11.89
CA LEU A 470 -24.89 1.88 11.86
C LEU A 470 -23.63 1.88 11.00
N ASP A 471 -22.59 1.19 11.47
CA ASP A 471 -21.26 1.23 10.88
C ASP A 471 -20.57 -0.12 11.03
N ILE A 472 -19.90 -0.61 9.99
CA ILE A 472 -19.19 -1.89 10.03
C ILE A 472 -17.98 -1.85 10.98
N SER A 473 -17.47 -0.67 11.35
CA SER A 473 -16.41 -0.52 12.36
C SER A 473 -16.78 -1.08 13.73
N LEU A 474 -18.08 -1.29 14.01
CA LEU A 474 -18.57 -2.01 15.19
C LEU A 474 -18.01 -3.44 15.28
N SER A 475 -17.54 -4.02 14.20
CA SER A 475 -16.79 -5.28 14.18
C SER A 475 -15.57 -5.25 15.09
N GLY A 476 -14.94 -4.11 15.35
CA GLY A 476 -13.81 -3.98 16.27
C GLY A 476 -14.06 -4.57 17.66
N ILE A 477 -15.32 -4.55 18.13
CA ILE A 477 -15.71 -5.04 19.46
C ILE A 477 -15.38 -6.54 19.63
N TRP A 478 -15.66 -7.35 18.62
CA TRP A 478 -15.37 -8.78 18.65
C TRP A 478 -14.01 -9.10 18.00
N LEU A 479 -13.62 -8.37 16.94
CA LEU A 479 -12.39 -8.58 16.20
C LEU A 479 -11.14 -8.46 17.11
N PHE A 480 -11.15 -7.50 18.02
CA PHE A 480 -10.07 -7.31 18.99
C PHE A 480 -10.29 -8.08 20.31
N GLY A 481 -11.39 -8.81 20.45
CA GLY A 481 -11.68 -9.69 21.56
C GLY A 481 -12.22 -9.01 22.81
N MET A 482 -12.71 -7.76 22.73
CA MET A 482 -13.32 -7.08 23.87
C MET A 482 -14.60 -7.80 24.34
N LEU A 483 -15.38 -8.31 23.40
CA LEU A 483 -16.44 -9.29 23.62
C LEU A 483 -16.26 -10.45 22.63
N PRO A 484 -16.66 -11.67 23.01
CA PRO A 484 -16.63 -12.79 22.07
C PRO A 484 -17.63 -12.60 20.93
N ALA A 485 -17.37 -13.20 19.76
CA ALA A 485 -18.23 -13.06 18.58
C ALA A 485 -19.66 -13.58 18.81
N ASP A 486 -19.83 -14.57 19.70
CA ASP A 486 -21.11 -15.17 20.09
C ASP A 486 -21.83 -14.46 21.25
N ASP A 487 -21.28 -13.34 21.79
CA ASP A 487 -22.01 -12.48 22.76
C ASP A 487 -23.32 -11.98 22.14
N GLU A 488 -24.42 -12.04 22.89
CA GLU A 488 -25.74 -11.67 22.38
C GLU A 488 -25.79 -10.23 21.83
N ARG A 489 -25.07 -9.29 22.43
CA ARG A 489 -25.00 -7.89 21.98
C ARG A 489 -24.20 -7.75 20.68
N VAL A 490 -23.13 -8.53 20.55
CA VAL A 490 -22.34 -8.58 19.31
C VAL A 490 -23.20 -9.16 18.19
N ARG A 491 -23.84 -10.31 18.41
CA ARG A 491 -24.74 -10.91 17.41
C ARG A 491 -25.86 -9.99 16.99
N ALA A 492 -26.52 -9.34 17.95
CA ALA A 492 -27.60 -8.38 17.65
C ALA A 492 -27.10 -7.19 16.83
N THR A 493 -25.89 -6.69 17.10
CA THR A 493 -25.26 -5.62 16.34
C THR A 493 -24.89 -6.08 14.93
N MET A 494 -24.23 -7.23 14.79
CA MET A 494 -23.76 -7.71 13.49
C MET A 494 -24.90 -8.15 12.58
N THR A 495 -26.01 -8.68 13.13
CA THR A 495 -27.23 -8.94 12.37
C THR A 495 -27.78 -7.66 11.73
N GLN A 496 -27.88 -6.57 12.50
CA GLN A 496 -28.35 -5.29 11.97
C GLN A 496 -27.36 -4.71 10.94
N VAL A 497 -26.05 -4.89 11.14
CA VAL A 497 -25.01 -4.51 10.18
C VAL A 497 -25.21 -5.23 8.86
N GLU A 498 -25.38 -6.55 8.87
CA GLU A 498 -25.61 -7.36 7.69
C GLU A 498 -26.90 -6.94 6.95
N GLU A 499 -28.01 -6.80 7.68
CA GLU A 499 -29.30 -6.46 7.09
C GLU A 499 -29.32 -5.07 6.44
N ARG A 500 -28.69 -4.07 7.07
CA ARG A 500 -28.85 -2.66 6.69
C ARG A 500 -27.70 -2.12 5.85
N LEU A 501 -26.49 -2.70 5.94
CA LEU A 501 -25.33 -2.26 5.16
C LEU A 501 -25.10 -3.13 3.91
N SER A 502 -25.86 -4.20 3.69
CA SER A 502 -25.76 -5.02 2.47
C SER A 502 -26.09 -4.21 1.23
N VAL A 503 -25.18 -4.24 0.27
CA VAL A 503 -25.33 -3.60 -1.04
C VAL A 503 -25.94 -4.59 -2.02
N ARG A 504 -27.15 -4.31 -2.48
CA ARG A 504 -27.92 -5.20 -3.38
C ARG A 504 -27.63 -4.92 -4.86
N THR A 505 -26.38 -5.19 -5.25
CA THR A 505 -25.90 -5.10 -6.64
C THR A 505 -25.34 -6.44 -7.08
N ALA A 506 -24.98 -6.57 -8.36
CA ALA A 506 -24.33 -7.77 -8.89
C ALA A 506 -23.01 -8.10 -8.17
N THR A 507 -22.30 -7.08 -7.67
CA THR A 507 -21.06 -7.23 -6.89
C THR A 507 -21.34 -7.70 -5.46
N GLY A 508 -22.45 -7.24 -4.85
CA GLY A 508 -22.74 -7.48 -3.42
C GLY A 508 -21.80 -6.77 -2.47
N GLY A 509 -21.67 -7.28 -1.24
CA GLY A 509 -20.80 -6.76 -0.18
C GLY A 509 -21.47 -5.78 0.77
N LEU A 510 -20.70 -5.18 1.69
CA LEU A 510 -21.19 -4.25 2.70
C LEU A 510 -20.64 -2.84 2.49
N ALA A 511 -21.50 -1.84 2.70
CA ALA A 511 -21.08 -0.44 2.83
C ALA A 511 -20.33 -0.21 4.16
N ARG A 512 -19.53 0.87 4.26
CA ARG A 512 -18.87 1.26 5.50
C ARG A 512 -19.87 1.60 6.61
N TYR A 513 -20.84 2.44 6.28
CA TYR A 513 -21.89 2.88 7.19
C TYR A 513 -23.13 3.34 6.43
N GLU A 514 -24.23 3.54 7.15
CA GLU A 514 -25.49 4.02 6.57
C GLU A 514 -25.35 5.39 5.91
N ASN A 515 -25.82 5.48 4.69
CA ASN A 515 -25.78 6.71 3.87
C ASN A 515 -24.35 7.19 3.55
N ASP A 516 -23.38 6.26 3.45
CA ASP A 516 -22.04 6.57 3.00
C ASP A 516 -22.08 7.18 1.58
N ARG A 517 -21.56 8.40 1.45
CA ARG A 517 -21.54 9.14 0.19
C ARG A 517 -20.19 9.12 -0.52
N TYR A 518 -19.19 8.43 0.06
CA TYR A 518 -17.84 8.42 -0.48
C TYR A 518 -17.82 7.79 -1.88
N PHE A 519 -17.49 8.60 -2.90
CA PHE A 519 -17.49 8.22 -4.32
C PHE A 519 -18.76 7.49 -4.81
N ARG A 520 -19.90 7.76 -4.19
CA ARG A 520 -21.17 7.17 -4.57
C ARG A 520 -21.74 7.87 -5.79
N ASP A 521 -22.18 7.07 -6.77
CA ASP A 521 -22.86 7.58 -7.95
C ASP A 521 -24.20 8.24 -7.59
N ALA A 522 -24.47 9.40 -8.19
CA ALA A 522 -25.71 10.11 -8.03
C ALA A 522 -26.87 9.24 -8.57
N GLY A 523 -27.80 8.88 -7.70
CA GLY A 523 -28.98 8.05 -8.06
C GLY A 523 -28.84 6.57 -7.74
N SER A 524 -27.72 6.11 -7.14
CA SER A 524 -27.67 4.73 -6.62
C SER A 524 -28.51 4.62 -5.33
N ASP A 525 -29.44 3.64 -5.31
CA ASP A 525 -30.18 3.28 -4.11
C ASP A 525 -29.34 2.31 -3.26
N GLY A 526 -29.28 2.53 -1.94
CA GLY A 526 -28.56 1.65 -1.03
C GLY A 526 -27.77 2.41 0.06
N PRO A 527 -27.12 1.70 0.98
CA PRO A 527 -26.41 2.31 2.11
C PRO A 527 -25.12 3.02 1.72
N GLY A 528 -24.47 2.63 0.63
CA GLY A 528 -23.19 3.16 0.14
C GLY A 528 -22.56 2.22 -0.87
N ASN A 529 -21.29 2.48 -1.22
CA ASN A 529 -20.50 1.55 -2.04
C ASN A 529 -20.05 0.34 -1.20
N PRO A 530 -19.94 -0.88 -1.78
CA PRO A 530 -19.40 -2.04 -1.07
C PRO A 530 -17.89 -1.91 -0.85
N TRP A 531 -17.43 -2.30 0.33
CA TRP A 531 -16.02 -2.30 0.72
C TRP A 531 -15.55 -3.70 1.07
N PHE A 532 -14.39 -4.08 0.54
CA PHE A 532 -13.79 -5.39 0.82
C PHE A 532 -13.58 -5.62 2.31
N ILE A 533 -13.00 -4.64 3.03
CA ILE A 533 -12.66 -4.79 4.44
C ILE A 533 -13.90 -5.09 5.29
N GLY A 534 -14.98 -4.33 5.12
CA GLY A 534 -16.21 -4.55 5.88
C GLY A 534 -16.88 -5.88 5.52
N THR A 535 -16.88 -6.24 4.24
CA THR A 535 -17.43 -7.51 3.77
C THR A 535 -16.66 -8.69 4.35
N LEU A 536 -15.34 -8.61 4.42
CA LEU A 536 -14.50 -9.67 4.97
C LEU A 536 -14.61 -9.75 6.50
N TRP A 537 -14.72 -8.64 7.22
CA TRP A 537 -15.03 -8.67 8.66
C TRP A 537 -16.35 -9.36 8.97
N LEU A 538 -17.40 -9.14 8.17
CA LEU A 538 -18.64 -9.91 8.34
C LEU A 538 -18.42 -11.41 8.08
N ALA A 539 -17.68 -11.76 7.03
CA ALA A 539 -17.35 -13.16 6.75
C ALA A 539 -16.56 -13.81 7.91
N GLU A 540 -15.59 -13.11 8.48
CA GLU A 540 -14.86 -13.57 9.67
C GLU A 540 -15.78 -13.74 10.88
N HIS A 541 -16.75 -12.82 11.09
CA HIS A 541 -17.72 -12.94 12.17
C HIS A 541 -18.56 -14.22 12.05
N HIS A 542 -18.96 -14.59 10.84
CA HIS A 542 -19.72 -15.84 10.63
C HIS A 542 -18.88 -17.11 10.84
N VAL A 543 -17.56 -17.01 10.79
CA VAL A 543 -16.63 -18.12 11.06
C VAL A 543 -16.28 -18.23 12.56
N ALA A 544 -16.22 -17.09 13.26
CA ALA A 544 -15.87 -17.01 14.67
C ALA A 544 -17.03 -17.39 15.59
#